data_143bae5b42494b9d846b006679ef416e
#
_entry.id   143bae5b42494b9d846b006679ef416e
#
_cell.length_a   1.000
_cell.length_b   1.000
_cell.length_c   1.000
_cell.angle_alpha   90.00
_cell.angle_beta   90.00
_cell.angle_gamma   90.00
#
_symmetry.space_group_name_H-M   'P 1'
#
loop_
_entity.id
_entity.type
_entity.pdbx_description
1 polymer ?
#
loop_
_entity_poly.entity_id
_entity_poly.type
_entity_poly.pdbx_seq_one_letter_code
_entity_poly.pdbx_strand_id
1 'polypeptide(L)'
;MLSEQDVVARVHLLTVTRLRVWVTQGLIKPAPERAQGFSEADLARAALICNLEDELGFAEEDVPVLLNLIDQIHGLRSELRGLLEAFEDLPPDIRTTVKMRIERRRES
;
A
#
# COMPACT_ATOMS: atom_id res chain seq x y z
N MET A 1 13.04 -1.39 -14.86
CA MET A 1 13.15 -1.95 -13.51
C MET A 1 14.25 -1.30 -12.72
N LEU A 2 14.06 -1.19 -11.42
CA LEU A 2 15.01 -0.49 -10.56
C LEU A 2 16.00 -1.49 -9.95
N SER A 3 17.29 -1.13 -9.95
CA SER A 3 18.31 -1.87 -9.22
C SER A 3 18.32 -1.45 -7.76
N GLU A 4 19.10 -2.17 -6.93
CA GLU A 4 19.31 -1.76 -5.54
C GLU A 4 19.85 -0.32 -5.46
N GLN A 5 20.80 0.02 -6.32
CA GLN A 5 21.39 1.36 -6.36
C GLN A 5 20.36 2.41 -6.76
N ASP A 6 19.48 2.09 -7.70
CA ASP A 6 18.42 3.01 -8.11
C ASP A 6 17.48 3.33 -6.95
N VAL A 7 17.06 2.31 -6.19
CA VAL A 7 16.18 2.48 -5.05
C VAL A 7 16.86 3.31 -3.96
N VAL A 8 18.10 2.96 -3.63
CA VAL A 8 18.88 3.66 -2.60
C VAL A 8 19.11 5.13 -2.98
N ALA A 9 19.34 5.40 -4.28
CA ALA A 9 19.56 6.77 -4.75
C ALA A 9 18.32 7.65 -4.65
N ARG A 10 17.12 7.06 -4.73
CA ARG A 10 15.86 7.80 -4.75
C ARG A 10 15.20 7.96 -3.38
N VAL A 11 15.62 7.17 -2.39
CA VAL A 11 15.01 7.20 -1.06
C VAL A 11 16.00 7.80 -0.07
N HIS A 12 15.61 8.90 0.56
CA HIS A 12 16.46 9.61 1.51
C HIS A 12 16.81 8.71 2.70
N LEU A 13 18.07 8.71 3.09
CA LEU A 13 18.63 7.95 4.23
C LEU A 13 18.56 6.42 4.08
N LEU A 14 18.15 5.91 2.94
CA LEU A 14 18.15 4.47 2.70
C LEU A 14 19.56 4.01 2.30
N THR A 15 19.97 2.87 2.86
CA THR A 15 21.22 2.21 2.50
C THR A 15 20.93 0.84 1.88
N VAL A 16 21.89 0.29 1.14
CA VAL A 16 21.75 -1.05 0.57
C VAL A 16 21.55 -2.09 1.69
N THR A 17 22.26 -1.94 2.80
CA THR A 17 22.13 -2.84 3.95
C THR A 17 20.72 -2.85 4.50
N ARG A 18 20.10 -1.68 4.71
CA ARG A 18 18.70 -1.57 5.17
C ARG A 18 17.75 -2.23 4.19
N LEU A 19 17.90 -1.92 2.90
CA LEU A 19 17.04 -2.49 1.86
C LEU A 19 17.10 -4.01 1.86
N ARG A 20 18.28 -4.59 1.94
CA ARG A 20 18.48 -6.04 1.98
C ARG A 20 17.87 -6.68 3.22
N VAL A 21 17.97 -6.02 4.37
CA VAL A 21 17.32 -6.48 5.60
C VAL A 21 15.80 -6.53 5.40
N TRP A 22 15.20 -5.50 4.83
CA TRP A 22 13.76 -5.46 4.58
C TRP A 22 13.30 -6.54 3.60
N VAL A 23 14.10 -6.82 2.57
CA VAL A 23 13.82 -7.92 1.64
C VAL A 23 13.88 -9.27 2.37
N THR A 24 14.91 -9.47 3.19
CA THR A 24 15.07 -10.68 3.98
C THR A 24 13.92 -10.89 4.96
N GLN A 25 13.43 -9.81 5.57
CA GLN A 25 12.30 -9.85 6.51
C GLN A 25 10.94 -9.98 5.81
N GLY A 26 10.91 -9.89 4.48
CA GLY A 26 9.66 -9.98 3.74
C GLY A 26 8.85 -8.70 3.73
N LEU A 27 9.41 -7.57 4.19
CA LEU A 27 8.73 -6.28 4.16
C LEU A 27 8.64 -5.72 2.75
N ILE A 28 9.64 -6.01 1.92
CA ILE A 28 9.66 -5.69 0.50
C ILE A 28 9.85 -7.00 -0.25
N LYS A 29 8.97 -7.29 -1.20
CA LYS A 29 8.97 -8.56 -1.93
C LYS A 29 9.12 -8.30 -3.42
N PRO A 30 10.36 -8.19 -3.94
CA PRO A 30 10.57 -8.10 -5.38
C PRO A 30 9.99 -9.34 -6.07
N ALA A 31 9.45 -9.17 -7.28
CA ALA A 31 8.88 -10.30 -8.02
C ALA A 31 9.98 -11.33 -8.32
N PRO A 32 9.75 -12.64 -8.04
CA PRO A 32 10.77 -13.67 -8.26
C PRO A 32 11.26 -13.77 -9.70
N GLU A 33 10.39 -13.48 -10.65
CA GLU A 33 10.70 -13.52 -12.08
C GLU A 33 11.65 -12.42 -12.52
N ARG A 34 11.84 -11.42 -11.66
CA ARG A 34 12.65 -10.24 -11.94
C ARG A 34 13.89 -10.26 -11.07
N ALA A 35 14.71 -11.30 -11.22
CA ALA A 35 15.93 -11.44 -10.41
C ALA A 35 16.61 -10.09 -10.23
N GLN A 36 16.67 -9.59 -8.98
CA GLN A 36 17.30 -8.33 -8.58
C GLN A 36 16.62 -7.03 -9.03
N GLY A 37 15.40 -7.11 -9.57
CA GLY A 37 14.66 -5.92 -9.99
C GLY A 37 13.58 -5.50 -9.01
N PHE A 38 13.52 -4.20 -8.73
CA PHE A 38 12.48 -3.60 -7.89
C PHE A 38 11.49 -2.82 -8.75
N SER A 39 10.22 -2.86 -8.38
CA SER A 39 9.17 -2.10 -9.04
C SER A 39 9.04 -0.69 -8.42
N GLU A 40 8.25 0.16 -9.07
CA GLU A 40 7.90 1.46 -8.49
C GLU A 40 7.12 1.30 -7.18
N ALA A 41 6.31 0.24 -7.07
CA ALA A 41 5.60 -0.07 -5.84
C ALA A 41 6.58 -0.45 -4.71
N ASP A 42 7.63 -1.20 -5.03
CA ASP A 42 8.69 -1.53 -4.07
C ASP A 42 9.42 -0.27 -3.61
N LEU A 43 9.70 0.65 -4.54
CA LEU A 43 10.30 1.95 -4.23
C LEU A 43 9.43 2.76 -3.27
N ALA A 44 8.14 2.85 -3.54
CA ALA A 44 7.19 3.55 -2.67
C ALA A 44 7.12 2.92 -1.28
N ARG A 45 7.17 1.59 -1.22
CA ARG A 45 7.16 0.85 0.05
C ARG A 45 8.43 1.11 0.86
N ALA A 46 9.59 1.14 0.20
CA ALA A 46 10.86 1.49 0.85
C ALA A 46 10.83 2.91 1.42
N ALA A 47 10.31 3.87 0.67
CA ALA A 47 10.14 5.24 1.13
C ALA A 47 9.21 5.31 2.34
N LEU A 48 8.13 4.56 2.34
CA LEU A 48 7.17 4.49 3.44
C LEU A 48 7.84 3.94 4.71
N ILE A 49 8.63 2.88 4.60
CA ILE A 49 9.34 2.31 5.76
C ILE A 49 10.31 3.34 6.34
N CYS A 50 11.06 4.05 5.49
CA CYS A 50 11.94 5.13 5.95
C CYS A 50 11.16 6.22 6.69
N ASN A 51 10.01 6.63 6.18
CA ASN A 51 9.16 7.61 6.85
C ASN A 51 8.70 7.13 8.23
N LEU A 52 8.26 5.88 8.32
CA LEU A 52 7.80 5.32 9.59
C LEU A 52 8.90 5.29 10.63
N GLU A 53 10.10 4.89 10.25
CA GLU A 53 11.23 4.80 11.17
C GLU A 53 11.90 6.14 11.44
N ASP A 54 12.28 6.86 10.37
CA ASP A 54 13.16 8.03 10.48
C ASP A 54 12.40 9.33 10.79
N GLU A 55 11.21 9.51 10.20
CA GLU A 55 10.43 10.75 10.43
C GLU A 55 9.42 10.61 11.55
N LEU A 56 8.73 9.49 11.64
CA LEU A 56 7.69 9.27 12.65
C LEU A 56 8.22 8.56 13.90
N GLY A 57 9.43 8.00 13.84
CA GLY A 57 10.10 7.45 15.00
C GLY A 57 9.56 6.11 15.49
N PHE A 58 8.86 5.35 14.65
CA PHE A 58 8.41 4.02 15.05
C PHE A 58 9.59 3.06 15.18
N ALA A 59 9.51 2.16 16.15
CA ALA A 59 10.51 1.13 16.34
C ALA A 59 10.46 0.09 15.21
N GLU A 60 11.60 -0.53 14.91
CA GLU A 60 11.69 -1.53 13.85
C GLU A 60 10.67 -2.66 14.01
N GLU A 61 10.44 -3.12 15.23
CA GLU A 61 9.50 -4.21 15.51
C GLU A 61 8.05 -3.83 15.27
N ASP A 62 7.70 -2.55 15.26
CA ASP A 62 6.34 -2.08 15.01
C ASP A 62 6.04 -1.90 13.51
N VAL A 63 7.08 -1.77 12.68
CA VAL A 63 6.93 -1.51 11.25
C VAL A 63 6.15 -2.62 10.53
N PRO A 64 6.41 -3.91 10.76
CA PRO A 64 5.63 -4.97 10.10
C PRO A 64 4.12 -4.89 10.39
N VAL A 65 3.75 -4.56 11.63
CA VAL A 65 2.34 -4.40 12.02
C VAL A 65 1.72 -3.22 11.29
N LEU A 66 2.42 -2.09 11.25
CA LEU A 66 1.95 -0.88 10.55
C LEU A 66 1.77 -1.13 9.05
N LEU A 67 2.74 -1.81 8.41
CA LEU A 67 2.65 -2.15 7.00
C LEU A 67 1.47 -3.06 6.71
N ASN A 68 1.22 -4.04 7.58
CA ASN A 68 0.06 -4.92 7.43
C ASN A 68 -1.25 -4.14 7.50
N LEU A 69 -1.38 -3.21 8.43
CA LEU A 69 -2.56 -2.35 8.53
C LEU A 69 -2.73 -1.46 7.30
N ILE A 70 -1.64 -0.90 6.79
CA ILE A 70 -1.65 -0.09 5.57
C ILE A 70 -2.08 -0.93 4.37
N ASP A 71 -1.56 -2.15 4.26
CA ASP A 71 -1.93 -3.07 3.19
C ASP A 71 -3.43 -3.42 3.25
N GLN A 72 -3.99 -3.60 4.45
CA GLN A 72 -5.42 -3.83 4.64
C GLN A 72 -6.25 -2.62 4.20
N ILE A 73 -5.81 -1.41 4.51
CA ILE A 73 -6.47 -0.19 4.07
C ILE A 73 -6.50 -0.10 2.54
N HIS A 74 -5.37 -0.39 1.89
CA HIS A 74 -5.30 -0.40 0.43
C HIS A 74 -6.22 -1.45 -0.18
N GLY A 75 -6.28 -2.63 0.41
CA GLY A 75 -7.20 -3.69 -0.01
C GLY A 75 -8.65 -3.26 0.09
N LEU A 76 -9.04 -2.66 1.22
CA LEU A 76 -10.41 -2.16 1.43
C LEU A 76 -10.75 -1.04 0.45
N ARG A 77 -9.82 -0.16 0.15
CA ARG A 77 -10.02 0.90 -0.85
C ARG A 77 -10.25 0.32 -2.24
N SER A 78 -9.50 -0.71 -2.59
CA SER A 78 -9.65 -1.41 -3.87
C SER A 78 -11.03 -2.08 -3.98
N GLU A 79 -11.47 -2.75 -2.91
CA GLU A 79 -12.80 -3.36 -2.85
C GLU A 79 -13.90 -2.30 -2.96
N LEU A 80 -13.76 -1.19 -2.25
CA LEU A 80 -14.71 -0.08 -2.33
C LEU A 80 -14.81 0.48 -3.74
N ARG A 81 -13.66 0.66 -4.40
CA ARG A 81 -13.63 1.15 -5.79
C ARG A 81 -14.36 0.19 -6.73
N GLY A 82 -14.14 -1.12 -6.56
CA GLY A 82 -14.85 -2.14 -7.34
C GLY A 82 -16.35 -2.10 -7.12
N LEU A 83 -16.79 -1.91 -5.87
CA LEU A 83 -18.22 -1.76 -5.54
C LEU A 83 -18.81 -0.51 -6.17
N LEU A 84 -18.08 0.61 -6.15
CA LEU A 84 -18.54 1.86 -6.77
C LEU A 84 -18.68 1.71 -8.29
N GLU A 85 -17.75 1.03 -8.94
CA GLU A 85 -17.83 0.75 -10.36
C GLU A 85 -19.05 -0.12 -10.68
N ALA A 86 -19.28 -1.18 -9.90
CA ALA A 86 -20.45 -2.03 -10.06
C ALA A 86 -21.75 -1.25 -9.82
N PHE A 87 -21.75 -0.33 -8.86
CA PHE A 87 -22.89 0.54 -8.57
C PHE A 87 -23.22 1.44 -9.76
N GLU A 88 -22.22 2.01 -10.40
CA GLU A 88 -22.41 2.87 -11.57
C GLU A 88 -23.01 2.13 -12.77
N ASP A 89 -22.81 0.82 -12.84
CA ASP A 89 -23.38 -0.04 -13.89
C ASP A 89 -24.84 -0.40 -13.64
N LEU A 90 -25.40 -0.10 -12.47
CA LEU A 90 -26.78 -0.36 -12.15
C LEU A 90 -27.73 0.60 -12.89
N PRO A 91 -28.96 0.16 -13.21
CA PRO A 91 -29.97 1.08 -13.75
C PRO A 91 -30.23 2.25 -12.81
N PRO A 92 -30.55 3.46 -13.35
CA PRO A 92 -30.68 4.68 -12.52
C PRO A 92 -31.68 4.58 -11.37
N ASP A 93 -32.79 3.88 -11.57
CA ASP A 93 -33.81 3.67 -10.54
C ASP A 93 -33.29 2.83 -9.38
N ILE A 94 -32.53 1.78 -9.69
CA ILE A 94 -31.89 0.92 -8.68
C ILE A 94 -30.81 1.70 -7.93
N ARG A 95 -30.01 2.49 -8.63
CA ARG A 95 -28.99 3.33 -8.00
C ARG A 95 -29.60 4.30 -6.99
N THR A 96 -30.71 4.93 -7.36
CA THR A 96 -31.44 5.85 -6.47
C THR A 96 -31.93 5.13 -5.23
N THR A 97 -32.52 3.95 -5.38
CA THR A 97 -33.02 3.14 -4.26
C THR A 97 -31.89 2.76 -3.29
N VAL A 98 -30.75 2.28 -3.82
CA VAL A 98 -29.59 1.91 -3.00
C VAL A 98 -29.04 3.12 -2.25
N LYS A 99 -28.89 4.25 -2.95
CA LYS A 99 -28.39 5.50 -2.36
C LYS A 99 -29.28 5.96 -1.22
N MET A 100 -30.57 5.90 -1.37
CA MET A 100 -31.53 6.29 -0.32
C MET A 100 -31.39 5.39 0.91
N ARG A 101 -31.20 4.09 0.73
CA ARG A 101 -30.99 3.15 1.84
C ARG A 101 -29.69 3.42 2.58
N ILE A 102 -28.63 3.77 1.89
CA ILE A 102 -27.35 4.12 2.50
C ILE A 102 -27.49 5.39 3.33
N GLU A 103 -28.15 6.42 2.79
CA GLU A 103 -28.40 7.68 3.51
C GLU A 103 -29.24 7.46 4.76
N ARG A 104 -30.26 6.60 4.67
CA ARG A 104 -31.11 6.25 5.80
C ARG A 104 -30.30 5.59 6.93
N ARG A 105 -29.35 4.72 6.61
CA ARG A 105 -28.48 4.10 7.60
C ARG A 105 -27.56 5.10 8.28
N ARG A 106 -27.11 6.13 7.57
CA ARG A 106 -26.28 7.18 8.14
C ARG A 106 -27.00 8.01 9.18
N GLU A 107 -28.31 8.17 9.02
CA GLU A 107 -29.13 8.98 9.91
C GLU A 107 -29.55 8.23 11.19
N SER A 108 -29.35 6.94 11.24
CA SER A 108 -29.77 6.13 12.39
C SER A 108 -28.64 5.92 13.44
#